data_133836a59f6a25c7d2a1ab0a01781bfd
#
_entry.id   133836a59f6a25c7d2a1ab0a01781bfd
#
_cell.length_a   1.000
_cell.length_b   1.000
_cell.length_c   1.000
_cell.angle_alpha   90.00
_cell.angle_beta   90.00
_cell.angle_gamma   90.00
#
_symmetry.space_group_name_H-M   'P 1'
#
loop_
_entity.id
_entity.type
_entity.pdbx_description
1 polymer ?
#
loop_
_entity_poly.entity_id
_entity_poly.type
_entity_poly.pdbx_seq_one_letter_code
_entity_poly.pdbx_strand_id
1 'polypeptide(L)'
;PIIEYLKSNIVMLRWMIASGYGDEKTLERRAQAMEKWILNPELLIADENAEYAEVIEIDLNEIKEPLLACPNDPDDIKPLSEVANTKVQEVFIGSCMTNLGHFRAASRLLNKYKQTKARLWVVPPTKMDEQQLIEEGEYKIFKDLGARTELPGCSLCMGNQARVLANSTVISTYTRNFPNRMGDGANVFLASAELSAIT
;
A
#
# COMPACT_ATOMS: atom_id res chain seq x y z
N PRO A 1 9.49 -1.83 -15.31
CA PRO A 1 9.15 -1.30 -13.97
C PRO A 1 9.90 0.00 -13.64
N ILE A 2 11.27 0.06 -13.77
CA ILE A 2 12.04 1.24 -13.37
C ILE A 2 11.69 2.50 -14.17
N ILE A 3 11.47 2.37 -15.48
CA ILE A 3 11.08 3.48 -16.35
C ILE A 3 9.72 4.06 -15.90
N GLU A 4 8.75 3.22 -15.60
CA GLU A 4 7.42 3.66 -15.12
C GLU A 4 7.52 4.29 -13.73
N TYR A 5 8.38 3.76 -12.87
CA TYR A 5 8.67 4.37 -11.57
C TYR A 5 9.27 5.77 -11.73
N LEU A 6 10.24 5.96 -12.63
CA LEU A 6 10.84 7.28 -12.89
C LEU A 6 9.82 8.26 -13.49
N LYS A 7 8.96 7.82 -14.43
CA LYS A 7 7.88 8.65 -14.97
C LYS A 7 6.94 9.14 -13.86
N SER A 8 6.53 8.25 -12.96
CA SER A 8 5.70 8.60 -11.81
C SER A 8 6.39 9.62 -10.89
N ASN A 9 7.69 9.45 -10.64
CA ASN A 9 8.46 10.42 -9.85
C ASN A 9 8.56 11.79 -10.52
N ILE A 10 8.73 11.85 -11.84
CA ILE A 10 8.74 13.13 -12.59
C ILE A 10 7.39 13.85 -12.39
N VAL A 11 6.29 13.15 -12.54
CA VAL A 11 4.95 13.72 -12.30
C VAL A 11 4.83 14.24 -10.87
N MET A 12 5.27 13.46 -9.88
CA MET A 12 5.24 13.85 -8.47
C MET A 12 6.09 15.11 -8.20
N LEU A 13 7.31 15.18 -8.74
CA LEU A 13 8.19 16.36 -8.54
C LEU A 13 7.55 17.62 -9.13
N ARG A 14 6.97 17.54 -10.31
CA ARG A 14 6.29 18.68 -10.95
C ARG A 14 5.00 19.06 -10.23
N TRP A 15 4.26 18.08 -9.73
CA TRP A 15 3.11 18.35 -8.87
C TRP A 15 3.53 19.08 -7.58
N MET A 16 4.65 18.68 -6.97
CA MET A 16 5.19 19.37 -5.79
C MET A 16 5.51 20.84 -6.11
N ILE A 17 6.16 21.12 -7.24
CA ILE A 17 6.43 22.50 -7.70
C ILE A 17 5.12 23.27 -7.84
N ALA A 18 4.15 22.73 -8.57
CA ALA A 18 2.85 23.37 -8.81
C ALA A 18 2.05 23.60 -7.50
N SER A 19 2.29 22.77 -6.49
CA SER A 19 1.67 22.90 -5.16
C SER A 19 2.42 23.82 -4.20
N GLY A 20 3.47 24.50 -4.67
CA GLY A 20 4.21 25.49 -3.88
C GLY A 20 5.20 24.89 -2.88
N TYR A 21 5.68 23.67 -3.10
CA TYR A 21 6.80 23.13 -2.32
C TYR A 21 8.07 23.96 -2.58
N GLY A 22 8.86 24.17 -1.53
CA GLY A 22 10.13 24.87 -1.64
C GLY A 22 11.17 24.14 -2.51
N ASP A 23 12.25 24.86 -2.86
CA ASP A 23 13.37 24.34 -3.64
C ASP A 23 13.02 23.86 -5.06
N GLU A 24 12.19 24.62 -5.74
CA GLU A 24 11.71 24.37 -7.10
C GLU A 24 12.85 24.01 -8.08
N LYS A 25 14.00 24.73 -7.98
CA LYS A 25 15.17 24.48 -8.86
C LYS A 25 15.72 23.06 -8.71
N THR A 26 15.80 22.55 -7.49
CA THR A 26 16.28 21.18 -7.25
C THR A 26 15.25 20.15 -7.71
N LEU A 27 13.96 20.38 -7.48
CA LEU A 27 12.89 19.48 -7.93
C LEU A 27 12.90 19.37 -9.46
N GLU A 28 12.96 20.51 -10.17
CA GLU A 28 12.98 20.50 -11.64
C GLU A 28 14.27 19.87 -12.19
N ARG A 29 15.45 20.18 -11.62
CA ARG A 29 16.71 19.54 -12.02
C ARG A 29 16.65 18.01 -11.87
N ARG A 30 16.01 17.50 -10.80
CA ARG A 30 15.84 16.06 -10.59
C ARG A 30 14.88 15.45 -11.62
N ALA A 31 13.77 16.13 -11.93
CA ALA A 31 12.84 15.70 -12.97
C ALA A 31 13.54 15.62 -14.33
N GLN A 32 14.28 16.64 -14.73
CA GLN A 32 15.05 16.68 -15.99
C GLN A 32 16.13 15.59 -16.05
N ALA A 33 16.80 15.31 -14.94
CA ALA A 33 17.78 14.22 -14.89
C ALA A 33 17.14 12.85 -15.12
N MET A 34 15.97 12.61 -14.57
CA MET A 34 15.20 11.38 -14.80
C MET A 34 14.72 11.29 -16.27
N GLU A 35 14.21 12.39 -16.83
CA GLU A 35 13.81 12.44 -18.25
C GLU A 35 14.98 12.12 -19.18
N LYS A 36 16.15 12.73 -18.93
CA LYS A 36 17.36 12.46 -19.69
C LYS A 36 17.77 10.99 -19.61
N TRP A 37 17.69 10.38 -18.43
CA TRP A 37 18.04 8.98 -18.25
C TRP A 37 17.05 8.06 -18.98
N ILE A 38 15.75 8.37 -18.98
CA ILE A 38 14.70 7.60 -19.67
C ILE A 38 14.94 7.55 -21.19
N LEU A 39 15.51 8.58 -21.78
CA LEU A 39 15.81 8.63 -23.23
C LEU A 39 16.87 7.60 -23.64
N ASN A 40 17.80 7.27 -22.77
CA ASN A 40 18.85 6.26 -23.00
C ASN A 40 19.09 5.50 -21.68
N PRO A 41 18.22 4.57 -21.30
CA PRO A 41 18.30 3.92 -20.00
C PRO A 41 19.43 2.90 -19.95
N GLU A 42 20.32 3.08 -18.96
CA GLU A 42 21.34 2.09 -18.60
C GLU A 42 20.83 1.30 -17.38
N LEU A 43 20.41 0.06 -17.59
CA LEU A 43 19.97 -0.83 -16.54
C LEU A 43 21.15 -1.59 -15.96
N LEU A 44 21.17 -1.76 -14.64
CA LEU A 44 22.06 -2.70 -13.99
C LEU A 44 21.60 -4.12 -14.37
N ILE A 45 22.48 -4.83 -15.03
CA ILE A 45 22.28 -6.22 -15.45
C ILE A 45 23.39 -7.04 -14.81
N ALA A 46 23.06 -8.22 -14.30
CA ALA A 46 24.08 -9.13 -13.77
C ALA A 46 25.05 -9.53 -14.89
N ASP A 47 26.31 -9.75 -14.54
CA ASP A 47 27.31 -10.27 -15.47
C ASP A 47 26.88 -11.64 -15.99
N GLU A 48 27.26 -11.98 -17.23
CA GLU A 48 26.89 -13.27 -17.86
C GLU A 48 27.36 -14.49 -17.05
N ASN A 49 28.44 -14.33 -16.29
CA ASN A 49 29.02 -15.39 -15.47
C ASN A 49 28.79 -15.14 -13.96
N ALA A 50 27.76 -14.37 -13.59
CA ALA A 50 27.47 -14.12 -12.18
C ALA A 50 27.16 -15.44 -11.45
N GLU A 51 27.92 -15.73 -10.40
CA GLU A 51 27.67 -16.88 -9.52
C GLU A 51 26.67 -16.50 -8.44
N TYR A 52 25.59 -17.28 -8.34
CA TYR A 52 24.56 -17.09 -7.32
C TYR A 52 24.71 -18.16 -6.25
N ALA A 53 24.55 -17.76 -4.99
CA ALA A 53 24.56 -18.71 -3.86
C ALA A 53 23.40 -19.72 -3.96
N GLU A 54 22.26 -19.27 -4.51
CA GLU A 54 21.08 -20.10 -4.72
C GLU A 54 20.19 -19.46 -5.79
N VAL A 55 19.46 -20.28 -6.53
CA VAL A 55 18.42 -19.86 -7.48
C VAL A 55 17.10 -20.46 -7.01
N ILE A 56 16.14 -19.59 -6.66
CA ILE A 56 14.80 -19.99 -6.20
C ILE A 56 13.80 -19.73 -7.31
N GLU A 57 13.13 -20.77 -7.78
CA GLU A 57 12.06 -20.68 -8.76
C GLU A 57 10.71 -20.84 -8.07
N ILE A 58 9.79 -19.88 -8.29
CA ILE A 58 8.43 -19.91 -7.75
C ILE A 58 7.44 -19.87 -8.92
N ASP A 59 6.72 -20.97 -9.14
CA ASP A 59 5.62 -21.00 -10.10
C ASP A 59 4.37 -20.36 -9.50
N LEU A 60 4.06 -19.15 -9.93
CA LEU A 60 2.87 -18.41 -9.47
C LEU A 60 1.55 -19.14 -9.81
N ASN A 61 1.54 -20.07 -10.77
CA ASN A 61 0.36 -20.86 -11.09
C ASN A 61 0.04 -21.90 -10.00
N GLU A 62 0.95 -22.21 -9.11
CA GLU A 62 0.70 -23.08 -7.97
C GLU A 62 -0.03 -22.40 -6.82
N ILE A 63 -0.05 -21.06 -6.81
CA ILE A 63 -0.78 -20.28 -5.81
C ILE A 63 -2.27 -20.24 -6.20
N LYS A 64 -3.12 -21.05 -5.52
CA LYS A 64 -4.53 -21.23 -5.86
C LYS A 64 -5.50 -20.35 -5.07
N GLU A 65 -5.05 -19.77 -3.97
CA GLU A 65 -5.85 -18.89 -3.11
C GLU A 65 -5.01 -17.75 -2.52
N PRO A 66 -5.63 -16.68 -2.02
CA PRO A 66 -4.92 -15.60 -1.36
C PRO A 66 -4.09 -16.08 -0.18
N LEU A 67 -2.91 -15.52 -0.04
CA LEU A 67 -2.00 -15.76 1.09
C LEU A 67 -1.99 -14.55 2.00
N LEU A 68 -1.85 -14.79 3.30
CA LEU A 68 -1.73 -13.76 4.33
C LEU A 68 -0.53 -14.07 5.23
N ALA A 69 0.18 -13.01 5.66
CA ALA A 69 1.10 -13.15 6.78
C ALA A 69 0.30 -13.03 8.09
N CYS A 70 0.48 -14.01 8.98
CA CYS A 70 -0.21 -14.07 10.25
C CYS A 70 0.35 -13.06 11.27
N PRO A 71 -0.40 -12.74 12.33
CA PRO A 71 0.03 -11.74 13.31
C PRO A 71 1.37 -12.06 13.97
N ASN A 72 2.16 -11.00 14.15
CA ASN A 72 3.43 -10.95 14.85
C ASN A 72 4.60 -11.67 14.17
N ASP A 73 4.36 -12.31 13.04
CA ASP A 73 5.40 -13.01 12.27
C ASP A 73 5.12 -12.84 10.76
N PRO A 74 5.96 -12.11 10.00
CA PRO A 74 5.78 -11.95 8.57
C PRO A 74 6.10 -13.23 7.78
N ASP A 75 6.78 -14.20 8.39
CA ASP A 75 7.17 -15.47 7.77
C ASP A 75 6.12 -16.57 8.01
N ASP A 76 5.18 -16.37 8.96
CA ASP A 76 4.03 -17.27 9.15
C ASP A 76 2.96 -16.99 8.07
N ILE A 77 3.20 -17.51 6.87
CA ILE A 77 2.30 -17.35 5.73
C ILE A 77 1.27 -18.49 5.70
N LYS A 78 -0.01 -18.12 5.63
CA LYS A 78 -1.12 -19.07 5.53
C LYS A 78 -2.04 -18.76 4.36
N PRO A 79 -2.62 -19.79 3.73
CA PRO A 79 -3.68 -19.62 2.77
C PRO A 79 -4.95 -19.14 3.46
N LEU A 80 -5.81 -18.43 2.72
CA LEU A 80 -7.04 -17.86 3.24
C LEU A 80 -7.95 -18.92 3.88
N SER A 81 -8.00 -20.12 3.32
CA SER A 81 -8.81 -21.24 3.83
C SER A 81 -8.52 -21.62 5.28
N GLU A 82 -7.27 -21.44 5.73
CA GLU A 82 -6.88 -21.74 7.12
C GLU A 82 -7.29 -20.66 8.13
N VAL A 83 -7.47 -19.42 7.68
CA VAL A 83 -7.73 -18.26 8.55
C VAL A 83 -9.10 -17.61 8.33
N ALA A 84 -9.90 -18.11 7.39
CA ALA A 84 -11.16 -17.50 6.94
C ALA A 84 -12.22 -17.28 8.05
N ASN A 85 -12.15 -18.00 9.16
CA ASN A 85 -13.07 -17.86 10.27
C ASN A 85 -12.61 -16.87 11.36
N THR A 86 -11.49 -16.20 11.15
CA THR A 86 -10.96 -15.21 12.08
C THR A 86 -11.85 -13.97 12.07
N LYS A 87 -12.32 -13.55 13.25
CA LYS A 87 -13.11 -12.32 13.36
C LYS A 87 -12.20 -11.11 13.28
N VAL A 88 -12.40 -10.29 12.25
CA VAL A 88 -11.68 -9.04 12.03
C VAL A 88 -12.48 -7.85 12.56
N GLN A 89 -11.86 -6.99 13.35
CA GLN A 89 -12.48 -5.78 13.88
C GLN A 89 -12.12 -4.53 13.08
N GLU A 90 -10.91 -4.50 12.52
CA GLU A 90 -10.43 -3.33 11.79
C GLU A 90 -9.71 -3.72 10.50
N VAL A 91 -9.87 -2.90 9.48
CA VAL A 91 -9.23 -3.06 8.18
C VAL A 91 -8.47 -1.78 7.87
N PHE A 92 -7.21 -1.91 7.47
CA PHE A 92 -6.36 -0.80 7.05
C PHE A 92 -5.93 -0.95 5.60
N ILE A 93 -6.35 -0.02 4.74
CA ILE A 93 -5.91 0.09 3.35
C ILE A 93 -5.08 1.37 3.22
N GLY A 94 -3.79 1.21 3.03
CA GLY A 94 -2.88 2.34 2.97
C GLY A 94 -1.45 1.99 3.27
N SER A 95 -0.65 2.95 3.39
CA SER A 95 0.77 3.06 3.71
C SER A 95 1.57 3.69 2.57
N CYS A 96 2.82 4.07 2.86
CA CYS A 96 3.74 4.59 1.84
C CYS A 96 4.07 3.57 0.71
N MET A 97 3.74 2.29 0.90
CA MET A 97 3.95 1.21 -0.07
C MET A 97 2.70 0.88 -0.89
N THR A 98 1.56 1.48 -0.57
CA THR A 98 0.28 1.22 -1.23
C THR A 98 0.06 2.23 -2.35
N ASN A 99 0.15 1.81 -3.60
CA ASN A 99 -0.04 2.70 -4.75
C ASN A 99 -1.52 2.88 -5.11
N LEU A 100 -1.81 3.84 -6.01
CA LEU A 100 -3.16 4.17 -6.48
C LEU A 100 -3.94 2.95 -7.00
N GLY A 101 -3.26 2.01 -7.66
CA GLY A 101 -3.88 0.80 -8.18
C GLY A 101 -4.55 -0.04 -7.11
N HIS A 102 -3.96 -0.13 -5.92
CA HIS A 102 -4.54 -0.85 -4.79
C HIS A 102 -5.81 -0.18 -4.26
N PHE A 103 -5.83 1.15 -4.17
CA PHE A 103 -7.03 1.89 -3.75
C PHE A 103 -8.15 1.74 -4.78
N ARG A 104 -7.84 1.82 -6.09
CA ARG A 104 -8.82 1.61 -7.16
C ARG A 104 -9.39 0.19 -7.16
N ALA A 105 -8.55 -0.83 -6.90
CA ALA A 105 -9.01 -2.21 -6.77
C ALA A 105 -9.94 -2.39 -5.57
N ALA A 106 -9.54 -1.86 -4.41
CA ALA A 106 -10.35 -1.92 -3.19
C ALA A 106 -11.69 -1.17 -3.34
N SER A 107 -11.69 0.04 -3.88
CA SER A 107 -12.91 0.84 -4.06
C SER A 107 -13.90 0.16 -5.01
N ARG A 108 -13.44 -0.43 -6.12
CA ARG A 108 -14.30 -1.20 -7.05
C ARG A 108 -15.00 -2.37 -6.36
N LEU A 109 -14.32 -3.06 -5.46
CA LEU A 109 -14.91 -4.15 -4.69
C LEU A 109 -15.90 -3.64 -3.65
N LEU A 110 -15.54 -2.55 -2.97
CA LEU A 110 -16.35 -1.94 -1.91
C LEU A 110 -17.57 -1.20 -2.44
N ASN A 111 -17.57 -0.66 -3.65
CA ASN A 111 -18.67 0.09 -4.25
C ASN A 111 -20.00 -0.69 -4.35
N LYS A 112 -19.96 -2.01 -4.15
CA LYS A 112 -21.15 -2.87 -4.13
C LYS A 112 -21.88 -2.82 -2.77
N TYR A 113 -21.25 -2.30 -1.73
CA TYR A 113 -21.75 -2.34 -0.36
C TYR A 113 -22.19 -0.96 0.09
N LYS A 114 -23.13 -0.93 1.04
CA LYS A 114 -23.63 0.31 1.65
C LYS A 114 -22.98 0.63 2.99
N GLN A 115 -22.32 -0.35 3.58
CA GLN A 115 -21.63 -0.23 4.86
C GLN A 115 -20.56 -1.30 5.01
N THR A 116 -19.56 -1.04 5.83
CA THR A 116 -18.55 -2.03 6.23
C THR A 116 -18.97 -2.73 7.53
N LYS A 117 -18.53 -3.98 7.70
CA LYS A 117 -18.71 -4.73 8.94
C LYS A 117 -17.62 -4.44 9.96
N ALA A 118 -16.41 -4.23 9.49
CA ALA A 118 -15.26 -3.84 10.28
C ALA A 118 -15.00 -2.33 10.16
N ARG A 119 -14.30 -1.75 11.11
CA ARG A 119 -13.85 -0.36 11.00
C ARG A 119 -12.82 -0.25 9.87
N LEU A 120 -13.14 0.52 8.86
CA LEU A 120 -12.26 0.74 7.71
C LEU A 120 -11.42 2.01 7.89
N TRP A 121 -10.12 1.88 7.67
CA TRP A 121 -9.17 2.98 7.60
C TRP A 121 -8.60 3.08 6.19
N VAL A 122 -8.51 4.30 5.67
CA VAL A 122 -7.94 4.55 4.34
C VAL A 122 -6.94 5.69 4.43
N VAL A 123 -5.67 5.40 4.12
CA VAL A 123 -4.58 6.36 4.22
C VAL A 123 -3.70 6.30 2.97
N PRO A 124 -3.87 7.23 2.03
CA PRO A 124 -3.03 7.31 0.84
C PRO A 124 -1.55 7.57 1.18
N PRO A 125 -0.60 7.18 0.31
CA PRO A 125 0.82 7.36 0.58
C PRO A 125 1.26 8.82 0.58
N THR A 126 0.69 9.64 -0.31
CA THR A 126 1.03 11.06 -0.48
C THR A 126 -0.22 11.93 -0.67
N LYS A 127 -0.04 13.24 -0.48
CA LYS A 127 -1.10 14.22 -0.79
C LYS A 127 -1.46 14.24 -2.27
N MET A 128 -0.52 13.96 -3.15
CA MET A 128 -0.78 13.84 -4.58
C MET A 128 -1.70 12.67 -4.88
N ASP A 129 -1.44 11.50 -4.25
CA ASP A 129 -2.29 10.31 -4.41
C ASP A 129 -3.69 10.54 -3.82
N GLU A 130 -3.77 11.20 -2.66
CA GLU A 130 -5.06 11.59 -2.07
C GLU A 130 -5.86 12.47 -3.02
N GLN A 131 -5.24 13.50 -3.57
CA GLN A 131 -5.89 14.42 -4.50
C GLN A 131 -6.37 13.67 -5.76
N GLN A 132 -5.54 12.80 -6.33
CA GLN A 132 -5.90 12.01 -7.49
C GLN A 132 -7.09 11.06 -7.21
N LEU A 133 -7.10 10.39 -6.06
CA LEU A 133 -8.23 9.54 -5.66
C LEU A 133 -9.52 10.34 -5.43
N ILE A 134 -9.41 11.60 -4.99
CA ILE A 134 -10.55 12.51 -4.88
C ILE A 134 -11.08 12.90 -6.27
N GLU A 135 -10.21 13.28 -7.18
CA GLU A 135 -10.56 13.67 -8.55
C GLU A 135 -11.20 12.52 -9.35
N GLU A 136 -10.72 11.29 -9.14
CA GLU A 136 -11.27 10.08 -9.74
C GLU A 136 -12.59 9.62 -9.09
N GLY A 137 -12.97 10.20 -7.95
CA GLY A 137 -14.18 9.82 -7.20
C GLY A 137 -14.02 8.59 -6.31
N GLU A 138 -12.88 7.92 -6.34
CA GLU A 138 -12.60 6.71 -5.55
C GLU A 138 -12.63 6.99 -4.04
N TYR A 139 -12.12 8.14 -3.63
CA TYR A 139 -12.08 8.56 -2.24
C TYR A 139 -13.49 8.77 -1.66
N LYS A 140 -14.45 9.17 -2.51
CA LYS A 140 -15.85 9.30 -2.10
C LYS A 140 -16.46 7.96 -1.72
N ILE A 141 -16.15 6.88 -2.43
CA ILE A 141 -16.64 5.53 -2.14
C ILE A 141 -16.23 5.12 -0.72
N PHE A 142 -14.98 5.32 -0.34
CA PHE A 142 -14.51 5.04 1.01
C PHE A 142 -15.23 5.89 2.06
N LYS A 143 -15.42 7.19 1.81
CA LYS A 143 -16.13 8.08 2.73
C LYS A 143 -17.60 7.70 2.91
N ASP A 144 -18.29 7.36 1.83
CA ASP A 144 -19.69 6.95 1.87
C ASP A 144 -19.88 5.65 2.68
N LEU A 145 -18.87 4.80 2.76
CA LEU A 145 -18.83 3.60 3.59
C LEU A 145 -18.43 3.86 5.03
N GLY A 146 -18.19 5.12 5.42
CA GLY A 146 -17.77 5.50 6.76
C GLY A 146 -16.30 5.22 7.07
N ALA A 147 -15.46 5.10 6.05
CA ALA A 147 -14.02 4.91 6.26
C ALA A 147 -13.42 6.12 6.99
N ARG A 148 -12.61 5.84 7.99
CA ARG A 148 -11.77 6.83 8.64
C ARG A 148 -10.55 7.11 7.78
N THR A 149 -10.33 8.38 7.49
CA THR A 149 -9.17 8.85 6.74
C THR A 149 -8.22 9.60 7.67
N GLU A 150 -6.93 9.46 7.44
CA GLU A 150 -5.88 10.14 8.20
C GLU A 150 -4.93 10.83 7.21
N LEU A 151 -4.03 11.64 7.75
CA LEU A 151 -3.02 12.32 6.95
C LEU A 151 -2.23 11.31 6.09
N PRO A 152 -2.04 11.60 4.80
CA PRO A 152 -1.26 10.75 3.92
C PRO A 152 0.13 10.41 4.48
N GLY A 153 0.56 9.17 4.23
CA GLY A 153 1.87 8.66 4.69
C GLY A 153 1.78 7.55 5.71
N CYS A 154 2.58 7.62 6.78
CA CYS A 154 2.72 6.55 7.78
C CYS A 154 1.92 6.77 9.07
N SER A 155 0.81 7.49 9.04
CA SER A 155 0.08 7.88 10.25
C SER A 155 -0.36 6.70 11.12
N LEU A 156 -1.03 5.71 10.56
CA LEU A 156 -1.53 4.55 11.29
C LEU A 156 -0.51 3.40 11.39
N CYS A 157 0.25 3.17 10.32
CA CYS A 157 1.17 2.03 10.27
C CYS A 157 2.31 2.08 11.29
N MET A 158 2.54 3.21 11.94
CA MET A 158 3.47 3.34 13.08
C MET A 158 2.77 3.54 14.41
N GLY A 159 1.44 3.65 14.43
CA GLY A 159 0.67 3.95 15.63
C GLY A 159 0.98 5.31 16.27
N ASN A 160 1.48 6.27 15.50
CA ASN A 160 1.91 7.56 16.04
C ASN A 160 0.80 8.61 16.05
N GLN A 161 0.11 8.79 14.92
CA GLN A 161 -0.97 9.77 14.75
C GLN A 161 -2.34 9.15 14.99
N ALA A 162 -2.47 7.86 14.68
CA ALA A 162 -3.68 7.08 14.93
C ALA A 162 -3.30 5.66 15.34
N ARG A 163 -4.19 5.00 16.08
CA ARG A 163 -4.02 3.61 16.51
C ARG A 163 -5.31 2.83 16.31
N VAL A 164 -5.19 1.56 16.02
CA VAL A 164 -6.30 0.61 16.11
C VAL A 164 -6.66 0.36 17.58
N LEU A 165 -7.84 -0.21 17.81
CA LEU A 165 -8.26 -0.57 19.16
C LEU A 165 -7.30 -1.60 19.79
N ALA A 166 -7.07 -1.48 21.08
CA ALA A 166 -6.26 -2.43 21.83
C ALA A 166 -6.83 -3.85 21.68
N ASN A 167 -5.95 -4.83 21.52
CA ASN A 167 -6.27 -6.25 21.34
C ASN A 167 -7.19 -6.55 20.13
N SER A 168 -7.30 -5.64 19.15
CA SER A 168 -8.09 -5.88 17.95
C SER A 168 -7.34 -6.79 16.96
N THR A 169 -8.11 -7.55 16.18
CA THR A 169 -7.60 -8.23 14.98
C THR A 169 -7.79 -7.31 13.78
N VAL A 170 -6.70 -7.08 13.06
CA VAL A 170 -6.59 -6.13 11.95
C VAL A 170 -6.13 -6.85 10.70
N ILE A 171 -6.74 -6.56 9.55
CA ILE A 171 -6.14 -6.84 8.23
C ILE A 171 -5.57 -5.56 7.67
N SER A 172 -4.35 -5.64 7.13
CA SER A 172 -3.60 -4.47 6.70
C SER A 172 -2.85 -4.70 5.39
N THR A 173 -2.86 -3.70 4.53
CA THR A 173 -1.99 -3.64 3.33
C THR A 173 -0.56 -3.19 3.64
N TYR A 174 -0.23 -3.03 4.92
CA TYR A 174 1.10 -2.63 5.35
C TYR A 174 2.11 -3.79 5.19
N THR A 175 3.38 -3.52 5.45
CA THR A 175 4.48 -4.48 5.20
C THR A 175 5.10 -5.03 6.48
N ARG A 176 4.58 -4.70 7.64
CA ARG A 176 5.12 -5.10 8.95
C ARG A 176 4.01 -5.31 9.96
N ASN A 177 4.09 -6.40 10.70
CA ASN A 177 3.05 -6.84 11.63
C ASN A 177 3.58 -7.26 13.03
N PHE A 178 4.76 -6.75 13.45
CA PHE A 178 5.26 -7.11 14.77
C PHE A 178 4.35 -6.60 15.89
N PRO A 179 4.50 -7.18 17.10
CA PRO A 179 3.66 -6.86 18.24
C PRO A 179 3.53 -5.35 18.50
N ASN A 180 2.33 -4.90 18.80
CA ASN A 180 2.01 -3.51 19.15
C ASN A 180 2.25 -2.47 18.03
N ARG A 181 2.53 -2.89 16.80
CA ARG A 181 2.89 -1.98 15.71
C ARG A 181 1.81 -0.95 15.39
N MET A 182 0.56 -1.37 15.31
CA MET A 182 -0.58 -0.50 14.97
C MET A 182 -1.43 -0.12 16.19
N GLY A 183 -1.25 -0.80 17.31
CA GLY A 183 -1.98 -0.58 18.57
C GLY A 183 -1.59 -1.63 19.61
N ASP A 184 -1.88 -1.34 20.86
CA ASP A 184 -1.51 -2.19 21.99
C ASP A 184 -2.20 -3.56 21.89
N GLY A 185 -1.43 -4.64 21.86
CA GLY A 185 -1.95 -6.01 21.74
C GLY A 185 -2.67 -6.32 20.43
N ALA A 186 -2.59 -5.46 19.41
CA ALA A 186 -3.25 -5.69 18.13
C ALA A 186 -2.60 -6.84 17.36
N ASN A 187 -3.44 -7.74 16.84
CA ASN A 187 -3.05 -8.86 15.97
C ASN A 187 -3.23 -8.46 14.51
N VAL A 188 -2.14 -8.20 13.80
CA VAL A 188 -2.15 -7.63 12.46
C VAL A 188 -1.81 -8.70 11.42
N PHE A 189 -2.78 -9.04 10.57
CA PHE A 189 -2.56 -9.81 9.34
C PHE A 189 -2.11 -8.87 8.23
N LEU A 190 -1.16 -9.31 7.42
CA LEU A 190 -0.79 -8.61 6.18
C LEU A 190 -1.48 -9.29 4.99
N ALA A 191 -2.12 -8.47 4.15
CA ALA A 191 -2.89 -8.97 3.02
C ALA A 191 -2.89 -7.97 1.84
N SER A 192 -3.35 -8.41 0.67
CA SER A 192 -3.58 -7.53 -0.46
C SER A 192 -4.72 -6.55 -0.19
N ALA A 193 -4.78 -5.47 -0.98
CA ALA A 193 -5.87 -4.49 -0.87
C ALA A 193 -7.23 -5.10 -1.23
N GLU A 194 -7.26 -6.02 -2.19
CA GLU A 194 -8.47 -6.73 -2.61
C GLU A 194 -9.01 -7.61 -1.48
N LEU A 195 -8.13 -8.40 -0.84
CA LEU A 195 -8.53 -9.25 0.27
C LEU A 195 -8.97 -8.40 1.47
N SER A 196 -8.23 -7.32 1.77
CA SER A 196 -8.61 -6.38 2.82
C SER A 196 -9.98 -5.73 2.58
N ALA A 197 -10.33 -5.46 1.32
CA ALA A 197 -11.61 -4.85 0.97
C ALA A 197 -12.82 -5.78 1.13
N ILE A 198 -12.64 -7.09 0.97
CA ILE A 198 -13.74 -8.06 1.04
C ILE A 198 -13.90 -8.73 2.41
N THR A 199 -13.02 -8.42 3.35
CA THR A 199 -13.05 -8.89 4.74
C THR A 199 -14.04 -8.09 5.58
#